data_832f6e2163cdbf221474a8c8aca83a8d
#
_entry.id   832f6e2163cdbf221474a8c8aca83a8d
#
_cell.length_a   1.000
_cell.length_b   1.000
_cell.length_c   1.000
_cell.angle_alpha   90.00
_cell.angle_beta   90.00
_cell.angle_gamma   90.00
#
_symmetry.space_group_name_H-M   'P 1'
#
loop_
_entity.id
_entity.type
_entity.pdbx_description
1 polymer ?
#
loop_
_entity_poly.entity_id
_entity_poly.type
_entity_poly.pdbx_seq_one_letter_code
_entity_poly.pdbx_strand_id
1 'polypeptide(L)'
;MDEPGDPFGGNHASKLAPHHAVRPRTVVVETLPTPAKLYARALSGIVKRARPTQLPALRLVRPAVALDPGPAWRYARVCGFIPEHGVPLTYPHLLAFPLHLLMLTDPAFPWSAVGLLHLANHVRLRRPLAYKDLLRVEVEFGALLRHDKGQAFLLHTRIYRRGEAVWDGDSVYLKRGVPASGAQLEPLQVDSAALQRIARWQLASQLGRDYASVSGDYNPIHLSALSAKAFGFPRAIAHGMWTLARAASSLQPPKPLAEATLSAEFKLPMLLPGEASLWSASSSLIERDIEVRDIAGEKPHLRGRMQWRLQ
;
A
#
# COMPACT_ATOMS: atom_id res chain seq x y z
N MET A 1 15.35 -26.17 -22.11
CA MET A 1 13.91 -25.92 -21.95
C MET A 1 13.80 -24.53 -21.34
N ASP A 2 13.59 -23.53 -22.17
CA ASP A 2 13.48 -22.14 -21.75
C ASP A 2 12.20 -21.97 -20.91
N GLU A 3 12.34 -21.38 -19.72
CA GLU A 3 11.18 -20.97 -18.92
C GLU A 3 10.35 -19.97 -19.75
N PRO A 4 9.02 -20.12 -19.80
CA PRO A 4 8.18 -19.17 -20.50
C PRO A 4 8.32 -17.81 -19.81
N GLY A 5 8.74 -16.79 -20.56
CA GLY A 5 8.92 -15.42 -20.11
C GLY A 5 7.69 -14.95 -19.33
N ASP A 6 7.91 -14.33 -18.18
CA ASP A 6 6.89 -13.78 -17.27
C ASP A 6 6.04 -12.73 -18.03
N PRO A 7 4.80 -13.02 -18.45
CA PRO A 7 3.96 -12.08 -19.20
C PRO A 7 3.49 -10.89 -18.36
N PHE A 8 3.74 -10.92 -17.02
CA PHE A 8 3.49 -9.83 -16.09
C PHE A 8 4.77 -9.07 -15.73
N GLY A 9 5.86 -9.31 -16.50
CA GLY A 9 7.18 -8.71 -16.36
C GLY A 9 7.20 -7.19 -16.54
N GLY A 10 6.44 -6.50 -15.74
CA GLY A 10 6.64 -5.09 -15.48
C GLY A 10 8.00 -4.91 -14.80
N ASN A 11 8.94 -4.36 -15.53
CA ASN A 11 10.35 -4.14 -15.24
C ASN A 11 10.62 -3.30 -13.95
N HIS A 12 9.61 -3.02 -13.11
CA HIS A 12 9.74 -2.24 -11.89
C HIS A 12 10.18 -3.06 -10.66
N ALA A 13 9.62 -4.24 -10.44
CA ALA A 13 9.92 -5.01 -9.23
C ALA A 13 11.32 -5.68 -9.26
N SER A 14 11.80 -6.13 -10.42
CA SER A 14 13.12 -6.80 -10.52
C SER A 14 14.30 -5.83 -10.42
N LYS A 15 14.11 -4.54 -10.74
CA LYS A 15 15.15 -3.50 -10.57
C LYS A 15 15.25 -2.96 -9.15
N LEU A 16 14.31 -3.31 -8.27
CA LEU A 16 14.20 -2.81 -6.91
C LEU A 16 14.57 -3.87 -5.86
N ALA A 17 15.28 -4.93 -6.27
CA ALA A 17 15.79 -5.95 -5.35
C ALA A 17 16.53 -5.32 -4.17
N PRO A 18 16.42 -5.89 -2.96
CA PRO A 18 17.08 -5.35 -1.78
C PRO A 18 18.60 -5.31 -1.99
N HIS A 19 19.15 -4.11 -2.16
CA HIS A 19 20.59 -3.87 -2.20
C HIS A 19 21.15 -3.79 -0.78
N HIS A 20 21.02 -4.85 0.01
CA HIS A 20 21.80 -4.97 1.23
C HIS A 20 23.07 -5.77 0.94
N ALA A 21 24.24 -5.11 0.99
CA ALA A 21 25.55 -5.77 1.02
C ALA A 21 25.69 -6.66 2.28
N VAL A 22 24.81 -6.51 3.26
CA VAL A 22 24.78 -7.25 4.54
C VAL A 22 23.44 -7.98 4.66
N ARG A 23 23.50 -9.26 5.09
CA ARG A 23 22.28 -10.03 5.38
C ARG A 23 21.46 -9.32 6.46
N PRO A 24 20.13 -9.10 6.27
CA PRO A 24 19.31 -8.42 7.27
C PRO A 24 19.20 -9.26 8.55
N ARG A 25 19.30 -8.58 9.70
CA ARG A 25 18.93 -9.17 11.00
C ARG A 25 17.45 -9.51 10.98
N THR A 26 17.14 -10.77 11.15
CA THR A 26 15.76 -11.25 11.20
C THR A 26 15.24 -11.24 12.64
N VAL A 27 14.08 -10.63 12.86
CA VAL A 27 13.38 -10.60 14.14
C VAL A 27 12.00 -11.22 13.98
N VAL A 28 11.72 -12.23 14.79
CA VAL A 28 10.40 -12.86 14.84
C VAL A 28 9.49 -12.04 15.75
N VAL A 29 8.32 -11.67 15.24
CA VAL A 29 7.29 -10.91 15.95
C VAL A 29 6.10 -11.84 16.20
N GLU A 30 6.10 -12.52 17.32
CA GLU A 30 5.01 -13.43 17.71
C GLU A 30 3.75 -12.66 18.11
N THR A 31 3.94 -11.60 18.90
CA THR A 31 2.83 -10.79 19.42
C THR A 31 2.97 -9.35 18.92
N LEU A 32 1.91 -8.84 18.31
CA LEU A 32 1.85 -7.46 17.87
C LEU A 32 1.51 -6.52 19.03
N PRO A 33 2.19 -5.37 19.14
CA PRO A 33 1.71 -4.29 20.01
C PRO A 33 0.32 -3.82 19.58
N THR A 34 -0.47 -3.33 20.52
CA THR A 34 -1.77 -2.72 20.18
C THR A 34 -1.58 -1.52 19.26
N PRO A 35 -2.56 -1.17 18.41
CA PRO A 35 -2.49 0.03 17.58
C PRO A 35 -2.11 1.28 18.38
N ALA A 36 -2.70 1.48 19.55
CA ALA A 36 -2.38 2.61 20.43
C ALA A 36 -0.88 2.66 20.79
N LYS A 37 -0.26 1.53 21.12
CA LYS A 37 1.17 1.45 21.43
C LYS A 37 2.03 1.74 20.18
N LEU A 38 1.62 1.28 18.99
CA LEU A 38 2.34 1.55 17.74
C LEU A 38 2.31 3.05 17.40
N TYR A 39 1.16 3.70 17.53
CA TYR A 39 1.04 5.13 17.27
C TYR A 39 1.71 5.98 18.35
N ALA A 40 1.69 5.57 19.63
CA ALA A 40 2.48 6.24 20.68
C ALA A 40 3.99 6.21 20.36
N ARG A 41 4.51 5.08 19.84
CA ARG A 41 5.91 5.00 19.36
C ARG A 41 6.17 5.91 18.15
N ALA A 42 5.23 5.99 17.21
CA ALA A 42 5.37 6.91 16.06
C ALA A 42 5.46 8.37 16.52
N LEU A 43 4.61 8.77 17.45
CA LEU A 43 4.61 10.13 18.02
C LEU A 43 5.86 10.43 18.85
N SER A 44 6.35 9.50 19.67
CA SER A 44 7.59 9.69 20.46
C SER A 44 8.83 9.86 19.56
N GLY A 45 8.79 9.36 18.33
CA GLY A 45 9.85 9.50 17.34
C GLY A 45 9.94 10.88 16.65
N ILE A 46 9.08 11.84 16.99
CA ILE A 46 9.07 13.18 16.35
C ILE A 46 10.38 13.93 16.55
N VAL A 47 11.06 13.71 17.69
CA VAL A 47 12.31 14.40 18.07
C VAL A 47 13.57 13.70 17.53
N LYS A 48 13.46 12.72 16.67
CA LYS A 48 14.65 12.07 16.08
C LYS A 48 15.49 13.07 15.32
N ARG A 49 16.76 13.25 15.78
CA ARG A 49 17.76 14.00 15.00
C ARG A 49 18.09 13.20 13.73
N ALA A 50 18.25 13.90 12.60
CA ALA A 50 18.68 13.31 11.35
C ALA A 50 19.99 12.51 11.56
N ARG A 51 19.96 11.23 11.25
CA ARG A 51 21.11 10.33 11.23
C ARG A 51 21.56 10.11 9.79
N PRO A 52 22.76 9.54 9.56
CA PRO A 52 23.18 9.17 8.21
C PRO A 52 22.09 8.36 7.51
N THR A 53 21.88 8.65 6.24
CA THR A 53 20.78 8.12 5.42
C THR A 53 21.04 6.66 5.03
N GLN A 54 21.06 5.77 6.02
CA GLN A 54 21.12 4.32 5.79
C GLN A 54 19.90 3.68 6.44
N LEU A 55 19.21 2.85 5.66
CA LEU A 55 18.14 2.03 6.18
C LEU A 55 18.72 0.85 6.96
N PRO A 56 18.11 0.46 8.09
CA PRO A 56 18.58 -0.69 8.85
C PRO A 56 18.47 -1.97 8.02
N ALA A 57 19.48 -2.83 8.07
CA ALA A 57 19.41 -4.18 7.54
C ALA A 57 18.54 -5.04 8.51
N LEU A 58 17.23 -4.84 8.45
CA LEU A 58 16.24 -5.43 9.36
C LEU A 58 15.13 -6.10 8.56
N ARG A 59 14.79 -7.34 8.95
CA ARG A 59 13.62 -8.07 8.49
C ARG A 59 12.76 -8.46 9.68
N LEU A 60 11.47 -8.13 9.63
CA LEU A 60 10.49 -8.59 10.61
C LEU A 60 9.67 -9.73 10.04
N VAL A 61 9.42 -10.76 10.84
CA VAL A 61 8.72 -11.97 10.42
C VAL A 61 7.61 -12.31 11.41
N ARG A 62 6.39 -12.49 10.92
CA ARG A 62 5.31 -13.16 11.65
C ARG A 62 5.14 -14.56 11.07
N PRO A 63 5.50 -15.61 11.83
CA PRO A 63 5.60 -16.97 11.29
C PRO A 63 4.25 -17.62 11.00
N ALA A 64 3.20 -17.21 11.71
CA ALA A 64 1.87 -17.82 11.61
C ALA A 64 0.78 -16.73 11.78
N VAL A 65 0.13 -16.39 10.67
CA VAL A 65 -0.98 -15.43 10.62
C VAL A 65 -2.16 -16.12 9.95
N ALA A 66 -3.22 -16.38 10.70
CA ALA A 66 -4.44 -16.91 10.12
C ALA A 66 -5.13 -15.83 9.28
N LEU A 67 -5.55 -16.18 8.07
CA LEU A 67 -6.38 -15.34 7.23
C LEU A 67 -7.84 -15.48 7.67
N ASP A 68 -8.21 -14.73 8.72
CA ASP A 68 -9.55 -14.80 9.32
C ASP A 68 -10.59 -14.17 8.38
N PRO A 69 -11.68 -14.87 8.04
CA PRO A 69 -12.75 -14.34 7.21
C PRO A 69 -13.45 -13.13 7.82
N GLY A 70 -13.61 -13.05 9.13
CA GLY A 70 -14.35 -11.97 9.78
C GLY A 70 -13.75 -10.57 9.50
N PRO A 71 -12.48 -10.31 9.84
CA PRO A 71 -11.80 -9.07 9.48
C PRO A 71 -11.74 -8.82 7.96
N ALA A 72 -11.48 -9.85 7.15
CA ALA A 72 -11.39 -9.72 5.70
C ALA A 72 -12.74 -9.30 5.07
N TRP A 73 -13.86 -9.82 5.57
CA TRP A 73 -15.19 -9.42 5.11
C TRP A 73 -15.56 -8.00 5.54
N ARG A 74 -15.18 -7.59 6.76
CA ARG A 74 -15.37 -6.18 7.16
C ARG A 74 -14.59 -5.24 6.24
N TYR A 75 -13.34 -5.57 5.95
CA TYR A 75 -12.52 -4.82 4.99
C TYR A 75 -13.15 -4.80 3.60
N ALA A 76 -13.59 -5.94 3.09
CA ALA A 76 -14.25 -6.06 1.80
C ALA A 76 -15.42 -5.08 1.69
N ARG A 77 -16.29 -5.04 2.70
CA ARG A 77 -17.44 -4.11 2.74
C ARG A 77 -17.04 -2.65 2.74
N VAL A 78 -16.06 -2.25 3.55
CA VAL A 78 -15.58 -0.85 3.61
C VAL A 78 -14.94 -0.42 2.29
N CYS A 79 -14.28 -1.33 1.58
CA CYS A 79 -13.62 -1.05 0.30
C CYS A 79 -14.49 -1.34 -0.93
N GLY A 80 -15.66 -1.96 -0.76
CA GLY A 80 -16.60 -2.27 -1.83
C GLY A 80 -16.29 -3.54 -2.61
N PHE A 81 -15.46 -4.44 -2.08
CA PHE A 81 -15.30 -5.78 -2.62
C PHE A 81 -16.51 -6.64 -2.30
N ILE A 82 -16.77 -7.62 -3.13
CA ILE A 82 -17.77 -8.65 -2.93
C ILE A 82 -17.11 -9.80 -2.16
N PRO A 83 -17.46 -10.07 -0.89
CA PRO A 83 -16.76 -11.05 -0.05
C PRO A 83 -16.75 -12.46 -0.64
N GLU A 84 -17.79 -12.82 -1.40
CA GLU A 84 -17.99 -14.12 -2.04
C GLU A 84 -16.99 -14.36 -3.19
N HIS A 85 -16.37 -13.29 -3.73
CA HIS A 85 -15.33 -13.40 -4.75
C HIS A 85 -13.94 -13.74 -4.18
N GLY A 86 -13.88 -14.06 -2.87
CA GLY A 86 -12.65 -14.47 -2.21
C GLY A 86 -11.95 -13.34 -1.46
N VAL A 87 -10.68 -13.58 -1.13
CA VAL A 87 -9.86 -12.61 -0.39
C VAL A 87 -9.54 -11.40 -1.27
N PRO A 88 -9.88 -10.16 -0.84
CA PRO A 88 -9.54 -8.97 -1.61
C PRO A 88 -8.04 -8.86 -1.88
N LEU A 89 -7.67 -8.52 -3.14
CA LEU A 89 -6.28 -8.42 -3.58
C LEU A 89 -5.39 -7.56 -2.67
N THR A 90 -5.96 -6.50 -2.11
CA THR A 90 -5.27 -5.53 -1.27
C THR A 90 -5.30 -5.86 0.23
N TYR A 91 -6.10 -6.84 0.66
CA TYR A 91 -6.25 -7.20 2.08
C TYR A 91 -4.95 -7.71 2.73
N PRO A 92 -4.09 -8.51 2.07
CA PRO A 92 -2.86 -9.00 2.68
C PRO A 92 -1.91 -7.90 3.15
N HIS A 93 -1.97 -6.70 2.55
CA HIS A 93 -1.23 -5.53 3.03
C HIS A 93 -1.54 -5.21 4.52
N LEU A 94 -2.78 -5.41 4.96
CA LEU A 94 -3.20 -5.14 6.33
C LEU A 94 -2.57 -6.14 7.33
N LEU A 95 -2.29 -7.36 6.89
CA LEU A 95 -1.59 -8.36 7.72
C LEU A 95 -0.13 -7.94 8.00
N ALA A 96 0.46 -7.17 7.08
CA ALA A 96 1.82 -6.65 7.16
C ALA A 96 1.90 -5.25 7.78
N PHE A 97 0.83 -4.46 7.73
CA PHE A 97 0.85 -3.05 8.15
C PHE A 97 1.38 -2.81 9.58
N PRO A 98 1.04 -3.63 10.59
CA PRO A 98 1.65 -3.50 11.92
C PRO A 98 3.18 -3.67 11.91
N LEU A 99 3.72 -4.54 11.02
CA LEU A 99 5.18 -4.70 10.85
C LEU A 99 5.77 -3.46 10.17
N HIS A 100 5.07 -2.84 9.20
CA HIS A 100 5.50 -1.56 8.63
C HIS A 100 5.66 -0.49 9.73
N LEU A 101 4.68 -0.36 10.62
CA LEU A 101 4.77 0.60 11.73
C LEU A 101 5.93 0.27 12.67
N LEU A 102 6.19 -1.00 12.96
CA LEU A 102 7.35 -1.42 13.77
C LEU A 102 8.66 -1.04 13.09
N MET A 103 8.79 -1.28 11.77
CA MET A 103 9.95 -0.91 10.98
C MET A 103 10.20 0.61 11.01
N LEU A 104 9.15 1.40 10.75
CA LEU A 104 9.21 2.86 10.69
C LEU A 104 9.41 3.51 12.07
N THR A 105 9.16 2.78 13.15
CA THR A 105 9.39 3.23 14.53
C THR A 105 10.61 2.58 15.18
N ASP A 106 11.36 1.75 14.45
CA ASP A 106 12.62 1.17 14.94
C ASP A 106 13.61 2.27 15.33
N PRO A 107 14.34 2.13 16.46
CA PRO A 107 15.35 3.12 16.85
C PRO A 107 16.44 3.38 15.81
N ALA A 108 16.78 2.40 14.98
CA ALA A 108 17.77 2.53 13.92
C ALA A 108 17.21 3.17 12.63
N PHE A 109 15.88 3.27 12.48
CA PHE A 109 15.29 3.95 11.33
C PHE A 109 15.60 5.46 11.39
N PRO A 110 16.14 6.08 10.31
CA PRO A 110 16.78 7.40 10.40
C PRO A 110 15.79 8.57 10.59
N TRP A 111 14.51 8.41 10.28
CA TRP A 111 13.54 9.50 10.32
C TRP A 111 12.38 9.22 11.28
N SER A 112 11.63 10.29 11.61
CA SER A 112 10.33 10.13 12.25
C SER A 112 9.34 9.47 11.29
N ALA A 113 8.55 8.52 11.81
CA ALA A 113 7.42 7.95 11.08
C ALA A 113 6.34 9.01 10.77
N VAL A 114 6.22 10.01 11.65
CA VAL A 114 5.31 11.13 11.45
C VAL A 114 5.80 12.03 10.31
N GLY A 115 4.90 12.34 9.37
CA GLY A 115 5.21 13.16 8.21
C GLY A 115 5.82 12.38 7.03
N LEU A 116 5.92 11.06 7.13
CA LEU A 116 6.17 10.21 5.95
C LEU A 116 4.92 10.22 5.06
N LEU A 117 5.17 10.32 3.75
CA LEU A 117 4.11 10.20 2.76
C LEU A 117 4.18 8.83 2.08
N HIS A 118 3.07 8.15 1.96
CA HIS A 118 2.95 6.94 1.15
C HIS A 118 2.77 7.37 -0.30
N LEU A 119 3.81 7.20 -1.14
CA LEU A 119 3.84 7.68 -2.52
C LEU A 119 3.25 6.69 -3.51
N ALA A 120 3.56 5.41 -3.33
CA ALA A 120 3.17 4.38 -4.26
C ALA A 120 3.03 3.03 -3.55
N ASN A 121 2.23 2.17 -4.14
CA ASN A 121 2.10 0.80 -3.71
C ASN A 121 2.01 -0.12 -4.93
N HIS A 122 2.76 -1.22 -4.91
CA HIS A 122 2.67 -2.27 -5.88
C HIS A 122 2.30 -3.57 -5.17
N VAL A 123 1.30 -4.27 -5.69
CA VAL A 123 0.77 -5.53 -5.15
C VAL A 123 0.83 -6.59 -6.23
N ARG A 124 1.30 -7.78 -5.89
CA ARG A 124 1.26 -8.96 -6.74
C ARG A 124 0.65 -10.15 -6.00
N LEU A 125 -0.48 -10.63 -6.49
CA LEU A 125 -1.03 -11.93 -6.14
C LEU A 125 -0.41 -12.98 -7.05
N ARG A 126 0.34 -13.93 -6.51
CA ARG A 126 1.00 -15.02 -7.25
C ARG A 126 0.17 -16.29 -7.27
N ARG A 127 -0.60 -16.52 -6.21
CA ARG A 127 -1.49 -17.66 -6.03
C ARG A 127 -2.74 -17.23 -5.28
N PRO A 128 -3.88 -17.79 -5.60
CA PRO A 128 -5.12 -17.51 -4.87
C PRO A 128 -4.96 -17.74 -3.37
N LEU A 129 -5.48 -16.80 -2.59
CA LEU A 129 -5.56 -16.91 -1.13
C LEU A 129 -6.94 -17.42 -0.75
N ALA A 130 -6.99 -18.30 0.25
CA ALA A 130 -8.22 -18.82 0.83
C ALA A 130 -8.37 -18.36 2.29
N TYR A 131 -9.61 -18.14 2.72
CA TYR A 131 -9.91 -17.94 4.14
C TYR A 131 -9.44 -19.18 4.93
N LYS A 132 -8.91 -18.93 6.13
CA LYS A 132 -8.25 -19.90 7.01
C LYS A 132 -6.86 -20.36 6.56
N ASP A 133 -6.30 -19.84 5.46
CA ASP A 133 -4.88 -20.02 5.17
C ASP A 133 -4.05 -19.59 6.37
N LEU A 134 -3.02 -20.35 6.69
CA LEU A 134 -2.00 -19.97 7.65
C LEU A 134 -0.80 -19.43 6.89
N LEU A 135 -0.51 -18.16 7.12
CA LEU A 135 0.45 -17.40 6.34
C LEU A 135 1.66 -17.00 7.18
N ARG A 136 2.81 -16.97 6.56
CA ARG A 136 4.01 -16.31 7.09
C ARG A 136 4.15 -14.96 6.40
N VAL A 137 4.25 -13.89 7.18
CA VAL A 137 4.35 -12.51 6.68
C VAL A 137 5.73 -11.97 7.02
N GLU A 138 6.45 -11.49 6.01
CA GLU A 138 7.76 -10.87 6.14
C GLU A 138 7.73 -9.43 5.62
N VAL A 139 8.44 -8.54 6.32
CA VAL A 139 8.65 -7.15 5.89
C VAL A 139 10.12 -6.81 6.06
N GLU A 140 10.72 -6.19 5.05
CA GLU A 140 12.09 -5.71 5.09
C GLU A 140 12.22 -4.34 4.39
N PHE A 141 13.24 -3.56 4.76
CA PHE A 141 13.58 -2.38 4.00
C PHE A 141 14.19 -2.77 2.66
N GLY A 142 13.77 -2.08 1.61
CA GLY A 142 14.34 -2.18 0.27
C GLY A 142 15.31 -1.04 -0.04
N ALA A 143 15.35 -0.64 -1.32
CA ALA A 143 16.25 0.40 -1.80
C ALA A 143 15.83 1.81 -1.35
N LEU A 144 16.84 2.69 -1.25
CA LEU A 144 16.65 4.13 -1.28
C LEU A 144 16.42 4.58 -2.72
N LEU A 145 15.46 5.48 -2.92
CA LEU A 145 15.08 6.00 -4.22
C LEU A 145 15.14 7.54 -4.20
N ARG A 146 15.65 8.12 -5.27
CA ARG A 146 15.69 9.58 -5.43
C ARG A 146 14.32 10.10 -5.84
N HIS A 147 13.87 11.15 -5.16
CA HIS A 147 12.65 11.88 -5.50
C HIS A 147 12.90 13.39 -5.35
N ASP A 148 12.30 14.22 -6.19
CA ASP A 148 12.55 15.68 -6.23
C ASP A 148 12.23 16.40 -4.91
N LYS A 149 11.33 15.83 -4.09
CA LYS A 149 10.89 16.41 -2.81
C LYS A 149 11.62 15.87 -1.59
N GLY A 150 12.58 14.95 -1.77
CA GLY A 150 13.33 14.34 -0.67
C GLY A 150 13.68 12.87 -0.91
N GLN A 151 13.96 12.12 0.16
CA GLN A 151 14.37 10.72 0.09
C GLN A 151 13.16 9.79 0.11
N ALA A 152 12.96 9.05 -0.97
CA ALA A 152 12.04 7.93 -1.01
C ALA A 152 12.76 6.61 -0.63
N PHE A 153 11.99 5.64 -0.13
CA PHE A 153 12.48 4.32 0.22
C PHE A 153 11.36 3.29 0.13
N LEU A 154 11.76 2.03 0.00
CA LEU A 154 10.88 0.88 -0.12
C LEU A 154 10.73 0.12 1.19
N LEU A 155 9.52 -0.38 1.44
CA LEU A 155 9.26 -1.52 2.31
C LEU A 155 8.73 -2.67 1.45
N HIS A 156 9.47 -3.76 1.44
CA HIS A 156 9.06 -5.01 0.80
C HIS A 156 8.27 -5.85 1.77
N THR A 157 7.10 -6.32 1.33
CA THR A 157 6.30 -7.32 2.02
C THR A 157 6.27 -8.59 1.21
N ARG A 158 6.52 -9.75 1.82
CA ARG A 158 6.31 -11.06 1.22
C ARG A 158 5.46 -11.92 2.10
N ILE A 159 4.50 -12.59 1.51
CA ILE A 159 3.59 -13.50 2.21
C ILE A 159 3.72 -14.89 1.61
N TYR A 160 3.92 -15.85 2.50
CA TYR A 160 4.13 -17.25 2.14
C TYR A 160 3.04 -18.11 2.72
N ARG A 161 2.67 -19.14 1.98
CA ARG A 161 1.85 -20.27 2.42
C ARG A 161 2.62 -21.55 2.19
N ARG A 162 2.89 -22.33 3.26
CA ARG A 162 3.68 -23.57 3.19
C ARG A 162 5.04 -23.43 2.50
N GLY A 163 5.70 -22.29 2.67
CA GLY A 163 7.01 -22.01 2.06
C GLY A 163 6.95 -21.40 0.64
N GLU A 164 5.82 -21.43 -0.04
CA GLU A 164 5.62 -20.81 -1.35
C GLU A 164 5.18 -19.34 -1.20
N ALA A 165 5.80 -18.43 -1.96
CA ALA A 165 5.38 -17.03 -2.02
C ALA A 165 4.05 -16.92 -2.77
N VAL A 166 3.01 -16.42 -2.09
CA VAL A 166 1.65 -16.31 -2.63
C VAL A 166 1.22 -14.87 -2.89
N TRP A 167 1.88 -13.91 -2.22
CA TRP A 167 1.58 -12.49 -2.38
C TRP A 167 2.81 -11.64 -2.05
N ASP A 168 3.02 -10.56 -2.81
CA ASP A 168 4.05 -9.56 -2.57
C ASP A 168 3.43 -8.16 -2.53
N GLY A 169 4.05 -7.26 -1.78
CA GLY A 169 3.69 -5.85 -1.74
C GLY A 169 4.90 -4.96 -1.56
N ASP A 170 5.05 -3.95 -2.41
CA ASP A 170 6.09 -2.94 -2.31
C ASP A 170 5.45 -1.59 -2.00
N SER A 171 5.76 -1.04 -0.84
CA SER A 171 5.28 0.27 -0.41
C SER A 171 6.42 1.29 -0.51
N VAL A 172 6.19 2.37 -1.26
CA VAL A 172 7.15 3.48 -1.39
C VAL A 172 6.74 4.61 -0.47
N TYR A 173 7.62 4.96 0.45
CA TYR A 173 7.45 6.09 1.36
C TYR A 173 8.42 7.21 1.03
N LEU A 174 8.03 8.46 1.31
CA LEU A 174 8.86 9.66 1.12
C LEU A 174 9.05 10.38 2.43
N LYS A 175 10.31 10.67 2.76
CA LYS A 175 10.68 11.71 3.72
C LYS A 175 11.02 13.00 2.96
N ARG A 176 10.16 14.01 3.11
CA ARG A 176 10.36 15.32 2.46
C ARG A 176 11.46 16.12 3.14
N GLY A 177 12.10 17.00 2.34
CA GLY A 177 13.03 18.00 2.84
C GLY A 177 14.38 17.45 3.34
N VAL A 178 14.76 16.24 2.92
CA VAL A 178 16.07 15.66 3.19
C VAL A 178 16.78 15.35 1.87
N PRO A 179 18.13 15.34 1.85
CA PRO A 179 18.90 14.96 0.66
C PRO A 179 18.52 13.57 0.17
N ALA A 180 18.45 13.40 -1.14
CA ALA A 180 18.05 12.16 -1.78
C ALA A 180 19.25 11.42 -2.39
N SER A 181 19.25 10.09 -2.30
CA SER A 181 20.22 9.17 -2.89
C SER A 181 19.55 7.95 -3.51
N GLY A 182 20.30 7.13 -4.22
CA GLY A 182 19.79 5.95 -4.90
C GLY A 182 19.35 6.22 -6.34
N ALA A 183 18.72 5.22 -6.96
CA ALA A 183 18.18 5.34 -8.31
C ALA A 183 16.98 6.31 -8.32
N GLN A 184 16.73 6.93 -9.49
CA GLN A 184 15.54 7.76 -9.67
C GLN A 184 14.27 6.91 -9.50
N LEU A 185 13.29 7.44 -8.76
CA LEU A 185 11.95 6.85 -8.71
C LEU A 185 11.22 7.22 -10.00
N GLU A 186 11.02 6.22 -10.85
CA GLU A 186 10.32 6.41 -12.12
C GLU A 186 8.80 6.46 -11.89
N PRO A 187 8.09 7.45 -12.47
CA PRO A 187 6.65 7.54 -12.35
C PRO A 187 5.94 6.45 -13.17
N LEU A 188 4.80 5.99 -12.66
CA LEU A 188 3.93 5.08 -13.38
C LEU A 188 3.33 5.78 -14.61
N GLN A 189 3.56 5.20 -15.79
CA GLN A 189 3.04 5.73 -17.04
C GLN A 189 1.61 5.22 -17.26
N VAL A 190 0.66 6.14 -17.38
CA VAL A 190 -0.75 5.89 -17.70
C VAL A 190 -1.16 6.91 -18.77
N ASP A 191 -1.81 6.45 -19.83
CA ASP A 191 -2.39 7.35 -20.83
C ASP A 191 -3.69 7.96 -20.28
N SER A 192 -3.53 9.08 -19.59
CA SER A 192 -4.66 9.79 -18.95
C SER A 192 -5.70 10.31 -19.93
N ALA A 193 -5.35 10.49 -21.22
CA ALA A 193 -6.26 10.98 -22.26
C ALA A 193 -7.22 9.90 -22.75
N ALA A 194 -6.79 8.63 -22.72
CA ALA A 194 -7.63 7.50 -23.12
C ALA A 194 -8.67 7.09 -22.07
N LEU A 195 -8.55 7.59 -20.81
CA LEU A 195 -9.41 7.18 -19.72
C LEU A 195 -10.83 7.74 -19.85
N GLN A 196 -11.82 6.90 -19.53
CA GLN A 196 -13.22 7.27 -19.45
C GLN A 196 -13.72 7.16 -18.00
N ARG A 197 -14.62 8.06 -17.60
CA ARG A 197 -15.24 7.99 -16.27
C ARG A 197 -16.22 6.83 -16.19
N ILE A 198 -15.93 5.89 -15.28
CA ILE A 198 -16.76 4.69 -15.08
C ILE A 198 -17.58 4.71 -13.80
N ALA A 199 -17.22 5.55 -12.81
CA ALA A 199 -17.96 5.69 -11.57
C ALA A 199 -17.79 7.07 -10.93
N ARG A 200 -18.74 7.41 -10.04
CA ARG A 200 -18.65 8.54 -9.09
C ARG A 200 -18.78 8.01 -7.68
N TRP A 201 -18.02 8.58 -6.75
CA TRP A 201 -18.05 8.19 -5.34
C TRP A 201 -18.43 9.37 -4.46
N GLN A 202 -19.39 9.14 -3.59
CA GLN A 202 -19.69 10.02 -2.45
C GLN A 202 -18.83 9.57 -1.27
N LEU A 203 -18.07 10.48 -0.68
CA LEU A 203 -17.13 10.21 0.38
C LEU A 203 -17.67 10.78 1.68
N ALA A 204 -18.17 9.92 2.54
CA ALA A 204 -18.72 10.31 3.82
C ALA A 204 -17.62 10.80 4.78
N SER A 205 -17.97 11.67 5.71
CA SER A 205 -17.03 12.22 6.72
C SER A 205 -16.44 11.14 7.63
N GLN A 206 -17.15 10.03 7.88
CA GLN A 206 -16.70 8.91 8.71
C GLN A 206 -15.79 7.93 7.98
N LEU A 207 -15.65 8.02 6.66
CA LEU A 207 -14.90 7.06 5.85
C LEU A 207 -13.48 6.79 6.37
N GLY A 208 -12.78 7.84 6.84
CA GLY A 208 -11.45 7.69 7.41
C GLY A 208 -11.45 6.80 8.65
N ARG A 209 -12.45 6.96 9.53
CA ARG A 209 -12.60 6.13 10.74
C ARG A 209 -13.05 4.71 10.41
N ASP A 210 -13.94 4.56 9.43
CA ASP A 210 -14.41 3.24 8.98
C ASP A 210 -13.23 2.42 8.46
N TYR A 211 -12.40 3.01 7.59
CA TYR A 211 -11.21 2.34 7.09
C TYR A 211 -10.17 2.10 8.19
N ALA A 212 -9.92 3.04 9.09
CA ALA A 212 -9.02 2.87 10.22
C ALA A 212 -9.42 1.66 11.09
N SER A 213 -10.73 1.45 11.30
CA SER A 213 -11.25 0.35 12.12
C SER A 213 -10.95 -1.04 11.53
N VAL A 214 -10.81 -1.15 10.21
CA VAL A 214 -10.53 -2.42 9.53
C VAL A 214 -9.07 -2.57 9.12
N SER A 215 -8.34 -1.47 8.92
CA SER A 215 -6.94 -1.48 8.49
C SER A 215 -5.94 -1.40 9.65
N GLY A 216 -6.36 -0.87 10.79
CA GLY A 216 -5.44 -0.51 11.88
C GLY A 216 -4.64 0.78 11.62
N ASP A 217 -4.90 1.48 10.51
CA ASP A 217 -4.26 2.77 10.20
C ASP A 217 -5.03 3.93 10.86
N TYR A 218 -4.66 4.23 12.10
CA TYR A 218 -5.22 5.34 12.89
C TYR A 218 -4.40 6.63 12.78
N ASN A 219 -3.75 6.87 11.63
CA ASN A 219 -3.03 8.14 11.44
C ASN A 219 -4.02 9.31 11.61
N PRO A 220 -3.73 10.29 12.50
CA PRO A 220 -4.65 11.37 12.83
C PRO A 220 -5.18 12.18 11.66
N ILE A 221 -4.43 12.25 10.55
CA ILE A 221 -4.85 12.99 9.35
C ILE A 221 -6.14 12.44 8.71
N HIS A 222 -6.52 11.21 9.04
CA HIS A 222 -7.69 10.53 8.48
C HIS A 222 -8.91 10.56 9.41
N LEU A 223 -8.73 10.87 10.70
CA LEU A 223 -9.75 10.60 11.72
C LEU A 223 -10.72 11.76 11.93
N SER A 224 -10.24 12.99 11.88
CA SER A 224 -11.07 14.18 12.08
C SER A 224 -10.47 15.42 11.41
N ALA A 225 -11.31 16.43 11.19
CA ALA A 225 -10.85 17.72 10.69
C ALA A 225 -9.89 18.41 11.67
N LEU A 226 -10.12 18.29 12.98
CA LEU A 226 -9.28 18.90 14.00
C LEU A 226 -7.88 18.29 14.00
N SER A 227 -7.78 16.96 14.03
CA SER A 227 -6.49 16.28 13.99
C SER A 227 -5.75 16.49 12.66
N ALA A 228 -6.46 16.51 11.53
CA ALA A 228 -5.87 16.76 10.21
C ALA A 228 -5.27 18.18 10.10
N LYS A 229 -5.93 19.21 10.67
CA LYS A 229 -5.42 20.58 10.70
C LYS A 229 -4.07 20.70 11.39
N ALA A 230 -3.82 19.93 12.45
CA ALA A 230 -2.52 19.90 13.12
C ALA A 230 -1.37 19.42 12.21
N PHE A 231 -1.69 18.74 11.12
CA PHE A 231 -0.75 18.24 10.11
C PHE A 231 -0.83 19.00 8.77
N GLY A 232 -1.49 20.17 8.75
CA GLY A 232 -1.54 21.04 7.57
C GLY A 232 -2.63 20.72 6.54
N PHE A 233 -3.59 19.84 6.87
CA PHE A 233 -4.73 19.56 6.01
C PHE A 233 -5.97 20.34 6.48
N PRO A 234 -6.78 20.91 5.57
CA PRO A 234 -7.95 21.69 5.95
C PRO A 234 -9.06 20.83 6.57
N ARG A 235 -9.13 19.55 6.22
CA ARG A 235 -10.09 18.55 6.68
C ARG A 235 -9.42 17.17 6.73
N ALA A 236 -10.09 16.18 7.32
CA ALA A 236 -9.66 14.78 7.21
C ALA A 236 -9.51 14.37 5.74
N ILE A 237 -8.60 13.45 5.48
CA ILE A 237 -8.35 12.91 4.12
C ILE A 237 -8.60 11.41 4.09
N ALA A 238 -9.04 10.89 2.95
CA ALA A 238 -9.15 9.44 2.76
C ALA A 238 -7.76 8.79 2.76
N HIS A 239 -7.68 7.54 3.22
CA HIS A 239 -6.47 6.75 3.11
C HIS A 239 -6.15 6.42 1.64
N GLY A 240 -4.90 6.56 1.24
CA GLY A 240 -4.47 6.16 -0.10
C GLY A 240 -4.77 4.69 -0.39
N MET A 241 -4.51 3.82 0.59
CA MET A 241 -4.80 2.38 0.45
C MET A 241 -6.30 2.06 0.38
N TRP A 242 -7.19 2.86 1.00
CA TRP A 242 -8.62 2.75 0.75
C TRP A 242 -8.96 3.12 -0.70
N THR A 243 -8.39 4.23 -1.19
CA THR A 243 -8.61 4.67 -2.58
C THR A 243 -8.18 3.61 -3.58
N LEU A 244 -7.01 2.99 -3.36
CA LEU A 244 -6.51 1.89 -4.16
C LEU A 244 -7.43 0.67 -4.11
N ALA A 245 -7.85 0.27 -2.91
CA ALA A 245 -8.74 -0.86 -2.71
C ALA A 245 -10.11 -0.62 -3.36
N ARG A 246 -10.67 0.59 -3.23
CA ARG A 246 -11.95 0.97 -3.83
C ARG A 246 -11.89 0.98 -5.35
N ALA A 247 -10.79 1.45 -5.94
CA ALA A 247 -10.57 1.38 -7.37
C ALA A 247 -10.48 -0.09 -7.85
N ALA A 248 -9.68 -0.90 -7.17
CA ALA A 248 -9.53 -2.32 -7.48
C ALA A 248 -10.88 -3.07 -7.38
N SER A 249 -11.67 -2.81 -6.34
CA SER A 249 -12.99 -3.45 -6.18
C SER A 249 -13.97 -3.11 -7.29
N SER A 250 -13.90 -1.87 -7.81
CA SER A 250 -14.75 -1.42 -8.92
C SER A 250 -14.38 -2.06 -10.26
N LEU A 251 -13.17 -2.61 -10.38
CA LEU A 251 -12.63 -3.25 -11.58
C LEU A 251 -12.52 -4.76 -11.44
N GLN A 252 -12.77 -5.30 -10.25
CA GLN A 252 -12.65 -6.73 -10.00
C GLN A 252 -13.58 -7.51 -10.93
N PRO A 253 -13.05 -8.46 -11.71
CA PRO A 253 -13.88 -9.31 -12.56
C PRO A 253 -14.79 -10.22 -11.69
N PRO A 254 -15.90 -10.71 -12.26
CA PRO A 254 -16.87 -11.53 -11.50
C PRO A 254 -16.36 -12.93 -11.16
N LYS A 255 -15.17 -13.30 -11.66
CA LYS A 255 -14.52 -14.58 -11.39
C LYS A 255 -13.33 -14.41 -10.45
N PRO A 256 -12.98 -15.42 -9.65
CA PRO A 256 -11.80 -15.37 -8.79
C PRO A 256 -10.51 -15.14 -9.59
N LEU A 257 -9.59 -14.40 -8.98
CA LEU A 257 -8.27 -14.14 -9.55
C LEU A 257 -7.35 -15.32 -9.31
N ALA A 258 -6.68 -15.81 -10.38
CA ALA A 258 -5.56 -16.74 -10.28
C ALA A 258 -4.27 -16.02 -9.93
N GLU A 259 -4.00 -14.95 -10.66
CA GLU A 259 -2.88 -14.02 -10.47
C GLU A 259 -3.35 -12.58 -10.74
N ALA A 260 -2.71 -11.61 -10.10
CA ALA A 260 -2.96 -10.21 -10.38
C ALA A 260 -1.78 -9.34 -9.98
N THR A 261 -1.63 -8.21 -10.67
CA THR A 261 -0.78 -7.10 -10.23
C THR A 261 -1.63 -5.84 -10.13
N LEU A 262 -1.30 -4.99 -9.17
CA LEU A 262 -1.94 -3.70 -8.97
C LEU A 262 -0.88 -2.70 -8.56
N SER A 263 -0.54 -1.77 -9.43
CA SER A 263 0.40 -0.69 -9.18
C SER A 263 -0.35 0.62 -9.06
N ALA A 264 0.01 1.45 -8.10
CA ALA A 264 -0.57 2.78 -7.96
C ALA A 264 0.39 3.79 -7.36
N GLU A 265 0.23 5.03 -7.78
CA GLU A 265 0.83 6.22 -7.19
C GLU A 265 -0.25 7.10 -6.57
N PHE A 266 0.00 7.55 -5.34
CA PHE A 266 -0.86 8.50 -4.64
C PHE A 266 -0.42 9.93 -4.99
N LYS A 267 -1.33 10.71 -5.56
CA LYS A 267 -1.02 12.06 -6.08
C LYS A 267 -1.50 13.15 -5.12
N LEU A 268 -2.75 13.47 -5.10
CA LEU A 268 -3.32 14.51 -4.27
C LEU A 268 -4.20 13.94 -3.16
N PRO A 269 -4.22 14.55 -1.96
CA PRO A 269 -5.11 14.12 -0.88
C PRO A 269 -6.58 14.30 -1.27
N MET A 270 -7.41 13.33 -0.89
CA MET A 270 -8.85 13.33 -1.11
C MET A 270 -9.55 13.73 0.18
N LEU A 271 -10.14 14.93 0.19
CA LEU A 271 -10.75 15.52 1.39
C LEU A 271 -12.07 14.84 1.77
N LEU A 272 -12.32 14.71 3.07
CA LEU A 272 -13.56 14.14 3.63
C LEU A 272 -14.35 15.21 4.43
N PRO A 273 -15.69 15.27 4.26
CA PRO A 273 -16.48 14.65 3.20
C PRO A 273 -16.13 15.24 1.83
N GLY A 274 -16.45 14.52 0.76
CA GLY A 274 -16.16 14.98 -0.58
C GLY A 274 -16.72 14.06 -1.65
N GLU A 275 -16.27 14.28 -2.87
CA GLU A 275 -16.63 13.47 -4.04
C GLU A 275 -15.38 13.16 -4.85
N ALA A 276 -15.40 12.03 -5.52
CA ALA A 276 -14.36 11.63 -6.46
C ALA A 276 -14.95 10.87 -7.64
N SER A 277 -14.20 10.71 -8.69
CA SER A 277 -14.56 9.96 -9.87
C SER A 277 -13.50 8.93 -10.21
N LEU A 278 -13.94 7.73 -10.60
CA LEU A 278 -13.08 6.67 -11.10
C LEU A 278 -13.07 6.70 -12.63
N TRP A 279 -11.87 6.71 -13.19
CA TRP A 279 -11.61 6.69 -14.62
C TRP A 279 -10.81 5.46 -14.97
N SER A 280 -11.13 4.81 -16.08
CA SER A 280 -10.40 3.64 -16.53
C SER A 280 -10.47 3.51 -18.04
N ALA A 281 -9.41 2.92 -18.61
CA ALA A 281 -9.37 2.44 -19.96
C ALA A 281 -8.94 0.98 -19.99
N SER A 282 -9.44 0.27 -21.00
CA SER A 282 -9.01 -1.11 -21.28
C SER A 282 -7.84 -1.05 -22.27
N SER A 283 -6.65 -1.39 -21.82
CA SER A 283 -5.51 -1.62 -22.72
C SER A 283 -5.53 -3.03 -23.31
N SER A 284 -6.19 -3.97 -22.60
CA SER A 284 -6.44 -5.34 -23.06
C SER A 284 -7.59 -5.98 -22.28
N LEU A 285 -7.93 -7.25 -22.57
CA LEU A 285 -8.95 -7.99 -21.80
C LEU A 285 -8.57 -8.22 -20.33
N ILE A 286 -7.26 -8.18 -20.03
CA ILE A 286 -6.70 -8.51 -18.72
C ILE A 286 -5.95 -7.34 -18.07
N GLU A 287 -6.02 -6.14 -18.65
CA GLU A 287 -5.33 -4.95 -18.14
C GLU A 287 -6.23 -3.73 -18.17
N ARG A 288 -6.13 -2.91 -17.12
CA ARG A 288 -6.83 -1.64 -16.96
C ARG A 288 -5.87 -0.57 -16.43
N ASP A 289 -5.80 0.55 -17.12
CA ASP A 289 -5.29 1.79 -16.58
C ASP A 289 -6.37 2.49 -15.76
N ILE A 290 -5.96 3.16 -14.69
CA ILE A 290 -6.84 3.67 -13.65
C ILE A 290 -6.39 5.07 -13.23
N GLU A 291 -7.35 5.98 -13.10
CA GLU A 291 -7.17 7.18 -12.29
C GLU A 291 -8.40 7.40 -11.39
N VAL A 292 -8.13 7.80 -10.16
CA VAL A 292 -9.15 8.40 -9.30
C VAL A 292 -8.90 9.89 -9.34
N ARG A 293 -9.91 10.66 -9.78
CA ARG A 293 -9.83 12.11 -9.95
C ARG A 293 -10.86 12.82 -9.07
N ASP A 294 -10.68 14.11 -8.89
CA ASP A 294 -11.72 14.97 -8.33
C ASP A 294 -13.02 14.87 -9.16
N ILE A 295 -14.09 15.42 -8.67
CA ILE A 295 -15.40 15.30 -9.33
C ILE A 295 -15.43 16.01 -10.69
N ALA A 296 -14.62 17.04 -10.88
CA ALA A 296 -14.45 17.72 -12.16
C ALA A 296 -13.70 16.85 -13.18
N GLY A 297 -12.93 15.86 -12.73
CA GLY A 297 -12.13 14.99 -13.58
C GLY A 297 -10.76 15.58 -13.95
N GLU A 298 -10.32 16.62 -13.25
CA GLU A 298 -9.12 17.36 -13.59
C GLU A 298 -7.90 16.95 -12.77
N LYS A 299 -8.08 16.74 -11.46
CA LYS A 299 -6.99 16.53 -10.51
C LYS A 299 -6.89 15.08 -10.07
N PRO A 300 -5.80 14.36 -10.37
CA PRO A 300 -5.66 12.98 -9.95
C PRO A 300 -5.36 12.87 -8.44
N HIS A 301 -6.10 12.02 -7.76
CA HIS A 301 -5.83 11.56 -6.39
C HIS A 301 -4.99 10.29 -6.39
N LEU A 302 -5.22 9.42 -7.39
CA LEU A 302 -4.48 8.18 -7.60
C LEU A 302 -4.33 7.94 -9.10
N ARG A 303 -3.19 7.39 -9.49
CA ARG A 303 -2.91 6.86 -10.83
C ARG A 303 -2.46 5.43 -10.68
N GLY A 304 -2.95 4.50 -11.51
CA GLY A 304 -2.67 3.09 -11.32
C GLY A 304 -2.84 2.25 -12.57
N ARG A 305 -2.43 0.99 -12.46
CA ARG A 305 -2.64 -0.07 -13.44
C ARG A 305 -2.94 -1.38 -12.74
N MET A 306 -3.95 -2.09 -13.21
CA MET A 306 -4.32 -3.41 -12.74
C MET A 306 -4.26 -4.41 -13.89
N GLN A 307 -3.60 -5.54 -13.65
CA GLN A 307 -3.54 -6.69 -14.57
C GLN A 307 -3.98 -7.94 -13.81
N TRP A 308 -4.61 -8.88 -14.49
CA TRP A 308 -5.05 -10.12 -13.86
C TRP A 308 -5.15 -11.30 -14.82
N ARG A 309 -5.13 -12.48 -14.23
CA ARG A 309 -5.51 -13.75 -14.84
C ARG A 309 -6.60 -14.39 -13.98
N LEU A 310 -7.64 -14.91 -14.61
CA LEU A 310 -8.74 -15.59 -13.92
C LEU A 310 -8.40 -17.07 -13.68
N GLN A 311 -9.05 -17.66 -12.66
CA GLN A 311 -9.02 -19.10 -12.42
C GLN A 311 -9.75 -19.87 -13.51
#